data_d2de99a988bba23a67d4e572b90ec4ef
#
_entry.id   d2de99a988bba23a67d4e572b90ec4ef
#
_cell.length_a   1.000
_cell.length_b   1.000
_cell.length_c   1.000
_cell.angle_alpha   90.00
_cell.angle_beta   90.00
_cell.angle_gamma   90.00
#
_symmetry.space_group_name_H-M   'P 1'
#
loop_
_entity.id
_entity.type
_entity.pdbx_description
1 polymer ?
#
loop_
_entity_poly.entity_id
_entity_poly.type
_entity_poly.pdbx_seq_one_letter_code
_entity_poly.pdbx_strand_id
1 'polypeptide(L)'
;MSNPDHIKNIHRINRIMGQLKGVEKMIVEKKYCMDILQQTRAATSAIKSLENNILNKHINHYVTDAIKKNNKDKNEKISEIQDLLKRINA
;
A
#
# COMPACT_ATOMS: atom_id res chain seq x y z
N MET A 1 10.72 -10.38 -15.26
CA MET A 1 10.18 -10.69 -13.94
C MET A 1 8.73 -10.21 -13.85
N SER A 2 7.79 -11.13 -13.67
CA SER A 2 6.38 -10.75 -13.60
C SER A 2 6.03 -10.26 -12.20
N ASN A 3 5.26 -9.18 -12.12
CA ASN A 3 4.70 -8.72 -10.86
C ASN A 3 3.47 -9.56 -10.49
N PRO A 4 3.16 -9.69 -9.21
CA PRO A 4 1.88 -10.26 -8.82
C PRO A 4 0.71 -9.38 -9.31
N ASP A 5 -0.46 -9.98 -9.42
CA ASP A 5 -1.65 -9.27 -9.86
C ASP A 5 -2.20 -8.41 -8.71
N HIS A 6 -2.28 -7.11 -8.92
CA HIS A 6 -2.80 -6.15 -7.96
C HIS A 6 -4.18 -5.59 -8.32
N ILE A 7 -4.87 -6.22 -9.27
CA ILE A 7 -6.14 -5.69 -9.78
C ILE A 7 -7.20 -5.50 -8.68
N LYS A 8 -7.20 -6.35 -7.66
CA LYS A 8 -8.14 -6.23 -6.53
C LYS A 8 -7.93 -4.96 -5.72
N ASN A 9 -6.74 -4.36 -5.80
CA ASN A 9 -6.44 -3.12 -5.10
C ASN A 9 -7.08 -1.90 -5.77
N ILE A 10 -7.67 -2.05 -6.95
CA ILE A 10 -8.40 -0.95 -7.60
C ILE A 10 -9.58 -0.49 -6.73
N HIS A 11 -10.26 -1.41 -6.05
CA HIS A 11 -11.34 -1.05 -5.12
C HIS A 11 -10.83 -0.18 -3.97
N ARG A 12 -9.64 -0.51 -3.45
CA ARG A 12 -9.00 0.27 -2.38
C ARG A 12 -8.65 1.68 -2.86
N ILE A 13 -8.11 1.78 -4.07
CA ILE A 13 -7.77 3.07 -4.68
C ILE A 13 -9.02 3.91 -4.88
N ASN A 14 -10.10 3.33 -5.40
CA ASN A 14 -11.35 4.05 -5.60
C ASN A 14 -11.93 4.56 -4.29
N ARG A 15 -11.83 3.77 -3.22
CA ARG A 15 -12.25 4.19 -1.88
C ARG A 15 -11.42 5.37 -1.39
N ILE A 16 -10.10 5.32 -1.56
CA ILE A 16 -9.18 6.39 -1.18
C ILE A 16 -9.49 7.67 -1.96
N MET A 17 -9.72 7.54 -3.26
CA MET A 17 -10.11 8.69 -4.09
C MET A 17 -11.41 9.33 -3.59
N GLY A 18 -12.39 8.52 -3.21
CA GLY A 18 -13.64 8.99 -2.64
C GLY A 18 -13.43 9.73 -1.33
N GLN A 19 -12.55 9.20 -0.45
CA GLN A 19 -12.20 9.85 0.80
C GLN A 19 -11.51 11.20 0.58
N LEU A 20 -10.62 11.27 -0.40
CA LEU A 20 -9.94 12.53 -0.74
C LEU A 20 -10.91 13.56 -1.33
N LYS A 21 -11.87 13.14 -2.13
CA LYS A 21 -12.93 14.03 -2.61
C LYS A 21 -13.78 14.55 -1.47
N GLY A 22 -14.03 13.70 -0.48
CA GLY A 22 -14.73 14.12 0.76
C GLY A 22 -13.96 15.19 1.51
N VAL A 23 -12.61 15.04 1.60
CA VAL A 23 -11.74 16.06 2.22
C VAL A 23 -11.82 17.38 1.44
N GLU A 24 -11.76 17.32 0.12
CA GLU A 24 -11.88 18.49 -0.74
C GLU A 24 -13.18 19.24 -0.48
N LYS A 25 -14.29 18.50 -0.41
CA LYS A 25 -15.61 19.07 -0.12
C LYS A 25 -15.63 19.75 1.25
N MET A 26 -15.05 19.11 2.27
CA MET A 26 -14.98 19.67 3.62
C MET A 26 -14.19 20.98 3.63
N ILE A 27 -13.11 21.06 2.86
CA ILE A 27 -12.31 22.29 2.74
C ILE A 27 -13.14 23.40 2.09
N VAL A 28 -13.84 23.09 1.00
CA VAL A 28 -14.70 24.05 0.29
C VAL A 28 -15.82 24.54 1.20
N GLU A 29 -16.41 23.67 1.99
CA GLU A 29 -17.48 23.99 2.93
C GLU A 29 -16.98 24.63 4.24
N LYS A 30 -15.67 24.81 4.37
CA LYS A 30 -15.03 25.43 5.54
C LYS A 30 -15.36 24.71 6.83
N LYS A 31 -15.35 23.38 6.80
CA LYS A 31 -15.55 22.55 7.99
C LYS A 31 -14.41 22.76 8.98
N TYR A 32 -14.67 22.39 10.23
CA TYR A 32 -13.69 22.52 11.29
C TYR A 32 -12.41 21.71 10.98
N CYS A 33 -11.24 22.32 11.24
CA CYS A 33 -9.93 21.73 10.88
C CYS A 33 -9.73 20.32 11.45
N MET A 34 -10.17 20.07 12.68
CA MET A 34 -9.98 18.78 13.30
C MET A 34 -10.83 17.69 12.64
N ASP A 35 -12.00 18.05 12.13
CA ASP A 35 -12.84 17.12 11.38
C ASP A 35 -12.20 16.76 10.03
N ILE A 36 -11.65 17.78 9.37
CA ILE A 36 -10.91 17.58 8.12
C ILE A 36 -9.70 16.67 8.37
N LEU A 37 -8.97 16.91 9.44
CA LEU A 37 -7.79 16.11 9.80
C LEU A 37 -8.17 14.65 10.07
N GLN A 38 -9.30 14.38 10.71
CA GLN A 38 -9.78 13.01 10.90
C GLN A 38 -10.01 12.30 9.59
N GLN A 39 -10.57 13.01 8.61
CA GLN A 39 -10.79 12.43 7.27
C GLN A 39 -9.48 12.16 6.55
N THR A 40 -8.50 13.06 6.66
CA THR A 40 -7.19 12.82 6.07
C THR A 40 -6.47 11.64 6.73
N ARG A 41 -6.62 11.46 8.03
CA ARG A 41 -6.06 10.30 8.74
C ARG A 41 -6.70 9.00 8.28
N ALA A 42 -8.01 9.00 8.04
CA ALA A 42 -8.69 7.83 7.50
C ALA A 42 -8.14 7.47 6.11
N ALA A 43 -7.92 8.47 5.25
CA ALA A 43 -7.31 8.27 3.95
C ALA A 43 -5.88 7.72 4.07
N THR A 44 -5.10 8.26 5.00
CA THR A 44 -3.73 7.78 5.27
C THR A 44 -3.74 6.31 5.70
N SER A 45 -4.64 5.92 6.59
CA SER A 45 -4.77 4.52 7.03
C SER A 45 -5.15 3.61 5.87
N ALA A 46 -6.03 4.07 5.00
CA ALA A 46 -6.42 3.31 3.80
C ALA A 46 -5.25 3.13 2.84
N ILE A 47 -4.41 4.16 2.68
CA ILE A 47 -3.19 4.08 1.86
C ILE A 47 -2.22 3.08 2.46
N LYS A 48 -2.02 3.08 3.78
CA LYS A 48 -1.16 2.11 4.45
C LYS A 48 -1.66 0.68 4.24
N SER A 49 -2.97 0.46 4.29
CA SER A 49 -3.56 -0.85 4.01
C SER A 49 -3.29 -1.29 2.57
N LEU A 50 -3.38 -0.38 1.63
CA LEU A 50 -3.04 -0.62 0.23
C LEU A 50 -1.57 -1.03 0.09
N GLU A 51 -0.67 -0.26 0.70
CA GLU A 51 0.77 -0.54 0.69
C GLU A 51 1.07 -1.91 1.27
N ASN A 52 0.48 -2.25 2.42
CA ASN A 52 0.68 -3.54 3.06
C ASN A 52 0.18 -4.69 2.19
N ASN A 53 -0.94 -4.50 1.51
CA ASN A 53 -1.48 -5.53 0.62
C ASN A 53 -0.56 -5.76 -0.58
N ILE A 54 -0.05 -4.70 -1.18
CA ILE A 54 0.91 -4.77 -2.28
C ILE A 54 2.18 -5.48 -1.82
N LEU A 55 2.71 -5.08 -0.67
CA LEU A 55 3.93 -5.65 -0.12
C LEU A 55 3.77 -7.15 0.19
N ASN A 56 2.66 -7.53 0.83
CA ASN A 56 2.40 -8.93 1.15
C ASN A 56 2.29 -9.81 -0.09
N LYS A 57 1.65 -9.32 -1.13
CA LYS A 57 1.56 -10.04 -2.41
C LYS A 57 2.92 -10.16 -3.07
N HIS A 58 3.73 -9.12 -3.01
CA HIS A 58 5.09 -9.14 -3.53
C HIS A 58 5.95 -10.18 -2.81
N ILE A 59 5.92 -10.18 -1.48
CA ILE A 59 6.64 -11.14 -0.65
C ILE A 59 6.23 -12.57 -1.01
N ASN A 60 4.93 -12.86 -1.01
CA ASN A 60 4.43 -14.20 -1.31
C ASN A 60 4.81 -14.65 -2.72
N HIS A 61 4.71 -13.76 -3.68
CA HIS A 61 5.06 -14.06 -5.06
C HIS A 61 6.54 -14.41 -5.21
N TYR A 62 7.43 -13.58 -4.69
CA TYR A 62 8.87 -13.76 -4.84
C TYR A 62 9.42 -14.88 -3.98
N VAL A 63 8.92 -15.07 -2.77
CA VAL A 63 9.32 -16.18 -1.91
C VAL A 63 8.92 -17.52 -2.54
N THR A 64 7.69 -17.61 -3.03
CA THR A 64 7.21 -18.82 -3.72
C THR A 64 8.05 -19.11 -4.96
N ASP A 65 8.33 -18.09 -5.77
CA ASP A 65 9.13 -18.21 -6.97
C ASP A 65 10.57 -18.65 -6.66
N ALA A 66 11.17 -18.03 -5.65
CA ALA A 66 12.52 -18.37 -5.21
C ALA A 66 12.61 -19.81 -4.69
N ILE A 67 11.61 -20.29 -3.96
CA ILE A 67 11.55 -21.68 -3.47
C ILE A 67 11.45 -22.63 -4.65
N LYS A 68 10.60 -22.35 -5.62
CA LYS A 68 10.43 -23.20 -6.81
C LYS A 68 11.68 -23.30 -7.65
N LYS A 69 12.41 -22.19 -7.78
CA LYS A 69 13.61 -22.11 -8.64
C LYS A 69 14.90 -22.54 -7.94
N ASN A 70 14.86 -22.66 -6.61
CA ASN A 70 16.03 -23.00 -5.78
C ASN A 70 17.23 -22.11 -6.13
N ASN A 71 17.05 -20.82 -6.19
CA ASN A 71 17.88 -19.85 -6.88
C ASN A 71 18.80 -19.06 -5.94
N LYS A 72 19.96 -18.66 -6.47
CA LYS A 72 20.86 -17.68 -5.83
C LYS A 72 20.17 -16.35 -5.55
N ASP A 73 19.16 -16.01 -6.33
CA ASP A 73 18.36 -14.78 -6.18
C ASP A 73 17.53 -14.73 -4.89
N LYS A 74 17.38 -15.86 -4.20
CA LYS A 74 16.58 -15.95 -2.98
C LYS A 74 17.04 -14.94 -1.93
N ASN A 75 18.35 -14.88 -1.69
CA ASN A 75 18.92 -13.98 -0.67
C ASN A 75 18.79 -12.52 -1.09
N GLU A 76 18.99 -12.22 -2.37
CA GLU A 76 18.84 -10.87 -2.90
C GLU A 76 17.39 -10.39 -2.79
N LYS A 77 16.42 -11.24 -3.10
CA LYS A 77 15.00 -10.90 -3.01
C LYS A 77 14.57 -10.67 -1.57
N ILE A 78 15.05 -11.50 -0.64
CA ILE A 78 14.77 -11.31 0.78
C ILE A 78 15.36 -10.01 1.28
N SER A 79 16.59 -9.68 0.89
CA SER A 79 17.25 -8.43 1.24
C SER A 79 16.47 -7.21 0.71
N GLU A 80 16.01 -7.27 -0.54
CA GLU A 80 15.18 -6.24 -1.16
C GLU A 80 13.89 -5.99 -0.38
N ILE A 81 13.22 -7.07 0.03
CA ILE A 81 12.00 -7.00 0.83
C ILE A 81 12.27 -6.37 2.19
N GLN A 82 13.36 -6.76 2.85
CA GLN A 82 13.77 -6.18 4.13
C GLN A 82 14.02 -4.68 4.01
N ASP A 83 14.67 -4.23 2.95
CA ASP A 83 14.92 -2.82 2.70
C ASP A 83 13.61 -2.05 2.50
N LEU A 84 12.67 -2.62 1.76
CA LEU A 84 11.34 -2.03 1.57
C LEU A 84 10.60 -1.87 2.89
N LEU A 85 10.64 -2.90 3.73
CA LEU A 85 10.01 -2.87 5.06
C LEU A 85 10.58 -1.75 5.92
N LYS A 86 11.90 -1.56 5.90
CA LYS A 86 12.55 -0.48 6.63
C LYS A 86 12.08 0.89 6.16
N ARG A 87 11.92 1.09 4.86
CA ARG A 87 11.46 2.36 4.29
C ARG A 87 10.02 2.68 4.68
N ILE A 88 9.14 1.67 4.67
CA ILE A 88 7.72 1.84 4.99
C ILE A 88 7.53 2.13 6.47
N ASN A 89 8.36 1.54 7.33
CA ASN A 89 8.25 1.68 8.78
C ASN A 89 9.08 2.84 9.35
N ALA A 90 9.83 3.52 8.52
CA ALA A 90 10.66 4.65 8.94
C ALA A 90 9.85 5.92 9.26
#